data_263a6a2362d4a988a780a998d664a96f
#
_entry.id   263a6a2362d4a988a780a998d664a96f
#
_cell.length_a   1.000
_cell.length_b   1.000
_cell.length_c   1.000
_cell.angle_alpha   90.00
_cell.angle_beta   90.00
_cell.angle_gamma   90.00
#
_symmetry.space_group_name_H-M   'P 1'
#
loop_
_entity.id
_entity.type
_entity.pdbx_description
1 polymer ?
#
loop_
_entity_poly.entity_id
_entity_poly.type
_entity_poly.pdbx_seq_one_letter_code
_entity_poly.pdbx_strand_id
1 'polypeptide(L)'
;MANITRRIGLSLGADICWPICYEALIKELELVVPQGKDRLTFEVERVHIEPFDLQQSCQYDVVVDRLTHWYHTSREWIKKSIVMDDLYVFNNPWTLQSMEKHTTYAAMMRLGFPVPPTWMIPPKEYAESADLESTLKQYAKLFDLGAIGDSIGYPQFMKPYDGDAWVG
;
A
#
# COMPACT_ATOMS: atom_id res chain seq x y z
N MET A 1 -36.19 6.78 10.22
CA MET A 1 -34.78 7.28 10.20
C MET A 1 -34.04 6.58 11.32
N ALA A 2 -33.12 5.70 10.97
CA ALA A 2 -32.24 5.08 11.94
C ALA A 2 -30.88 5.78 11.89
N ASN A 3 -30.20 5.84 13.03
CA ASN A 3 -28.78 6.17 13.08
C ASN A 3 -28.00 4.86 13.05
N ILE A 4 -27.18 4.70 12.04
CA ILE A 4 -26.33 3.52 11.87
C ILE A 4 -24.90 3.96 12.12
N THR A 5 -24.29 3.43 13.17
CA THR A 5 -22.88 3.71 13.46
C THR A 5 -21.99 2.71 12.74
N ARG A 6 -20.97 3.22 12.05
CA ARG A 6 -19.91 2.44 11.40
C ARG A 6 -18.60 2.65 12.12
N ARG A 7 -17.83 1.60 12.27
CA ARG A 7 -16.52 1.65 12.96
C ARG A 7 -15.39 1.70 11.97
N ILE A 8 -14.57 2.74 12.10
CA ILE A 8 -13.37 2.95 11.27
C ILE A 8 -12.15 2.63 12.12
N GLY A 9 -11.38 1.63 11.70
CA GLY A 9 -10.09 1.29 12.30
C GLY A 9 -8.95 2.03 11.60
N LEU A 10 -8.06 2.64 12.36
CA LEU A 10 -6.86 3.31 11.87
C LEU A 10 -5.62 2.47 12.14
N SER A 11 -5.06 1.86 11.09
CA SER A 11 -3.81 1.08 11.11
C SER A 11 -2.67 1.91 10.53
N LEU A 12 -2.29 2.98 11.22
CA LEU A 12 -1.43 4.04 10.67
C LEU A 12 0.02 4.01 11.13
N GLY A 13 0.34 3.21 12.15
CA GLY A 13 1.66 3.15 12.75
C GLY A 13 1.90 4.16 13.87
N ALA A 14 3.14 4.21 14.33
CA ALA A 14 3.55 4.97 15.50
C ALA A 14 4.22 6.32 15.17
N ASP A 15 4.18 6.75 13.93
CA ASP A 15 4.72 8.06 13.54
C ASP A 15 4.04 9.17 14.35
N ILE A 16 4.83 10.09 14.85
CA ILE A 16 4.36 11.05 15.84
C ILE A 16 3.41 12.09 15.24
N CYS A 17 3.63 12.53 14.01
CA CYS A 17 2.86 13.65 13.44
C CYS A 17 1.65 13.21 12.64
N TRP A 18 1.86 12.40 11.62
CA TRP A 18 0.85 12.12 10.61
C TRP A 18 -0.36 11.32 11.13
N PRO A 19 -0.18 10.20 11.84
CA PRO A 19 -1.31 9.43 12.36
C PRO A 19 -2.13 10.20 13.39
N ILE A 20 -1.49 10.97 14.25
CA ILE A 20 -2.17 11.78 15.27
C ILE A 20 -3.00 12.89 14.63
N CYS A 21 -2.43 13.62 13.67
CA CYS A 21 -3.14 14.67 12.96
C CYS A 21 -4.33 14.10 12.16
N TYR A 22 -4.16 12.97 11.50
CA TYR A 22 -5.23 12.33 10.73
C TYR A 22 -6.37 11.84 11.62
N GLU A 23 -6.04 11.19 12.73
CA GLU A 23 -7.02 10.76 13.73
C GLU A 23 -7.82 11.93 14.29
N ALA A 24 -7.13 13.01 14.67
CA ALA A 24 -7.75 14.23 15.17
C ALA A 24 -8.66 14.88 14.12
N LEU A 25 -8.21 14.96 12.88
CA LEU A 25 -8.98 15.50 11.77
C LEU A 25 -10.29 14.72 11.54
N ILE A 26 -10.22 13.41 11.48
CA ILE A 26 -11.42 12.59 11.26
C ILE A 26 -12.40 12.74 12.42
N LYS A 27 -11.92 12.79 13.66
CA LYS A 27 -12.77 13.00 14.84
C LYS A 27 -13.42 14.36 14.83
N GLU A 28 -12.68 15.42 14.48
CA GLU A 28 -13.17 16.81 14.43
C GLU A 28 -14.23 17.03 13.34
N LEU A 29 -14.16 16.26 12.25
CA LEU A 29 -15.11 16.37 11.16
C LEU A 29 -16.52 15.90 11.52
N GLU A 30 -16.70 15.14 12.59
CA GLU A 30 -18.00 14.61 13.03
C GLU A 30 -18.90 14.16 11.87
N LEU A 31 -18.31 13.35 10.99
CA LEU A 31 -18.94 13.00 9.71
C LEU A 31 -20.31 12.35 9.89
N VAL A 32 -21.29 12.89 9.23
CA VAL A 32 -22.62 12.30 9.10
C VAL A 32 -22.96 12.18 7.62
N VAL A 33 -23.17 10.95 7.15
CA VAL A 33 -23.48 10.68 5.75
C VAL A 33 -24.92 10.20 5.61
N PRO A 34 -25.77 10.86 4.79
CA PRO A 34 -27.12 10.38 4.54
C PRO A 34 -27.09 9.12 3.67
N GLN A 35 -27.82 8.09 4.08
CA GLN A 35 -28.00 6.86 3.31
C GLN A 35 -29.51 6.56 3.16
N GLY A 36 -30.11 7.05 2.09
CA GLY A 36 -31.57 6.95 1.88
C GLY A 36 -32.35 7.67 2.96
N LYS A 37 -33.07 6.90 3.82
CA LYS A 37 -33.82 7.46 4.96
C LYS A 37 -32.99 7.49 6.26
N ASP A 38 -31.81 6.89 6.27
CA ASP A 38 -30.99 6.71 7.47
C ASP A 38 -29.79 7.65 7.45
N ARG A 39 -29.12 7.73 8.59
CA ARG A 39 -27.89 8.50 8.78
C ARG A 39 -26.79 7.58 9.23
N LEU A 40 -25.65 7.63 8.54
CA LEU A 40 -24.43 6.98 8.97
C LEU A 40 -23.63 7.93 9.84
N THR A 41 -23.25 7.46 11.00
CA THR A 41 -22.28 8.10 11.90
C THR A 41 -21.05 7.21 12.02
N PHE A 42 -19.92 7.76 12.42
CA PHE A 42 -18.67 7.02 12.45
C PHE A 42 -18.00 7.10 13.81
N GLU A 43 -17.58 5.95 14.32
CA GLU A 43 -16.66 5.82 15.43
C GLU A 43 -15.28 5.50 14.89
N VAL A 44 -14.29 6.25 15.34
CA VAL A 44 -12.91 6.14 14.83
C VAL A 44 -11.97 5.77 15.96
N GLU A 45 -11.25 4.68 15.79
CA GLU A 45 -10.28 4.21 16.77
C GLU A 45 -9.03 3.60 16.11
N ARG A 46 -7.94 3.51 16.86
CA ARG A 46 -6.74 2.83 16.38
C ARG A 46 -6.96 1.33 16.40
N VAL A 47 -6.48 0.65 15.35
CA VAL A 47 -6.50 -0.80 15.29
C VAL A 47 -5.49 -1.37 16.29
N HIS A 48 -5.99 -2.23 17.19
CA HIS A 48 -5.17 -3.06 18.05
C HIS A 48 -5.28 -4.49 17.58
N ILE A 49 -4.14 -5.12 17.31
CA ILE A 49 -4.07 -6.51 16.86
C ILE A 49 -3.52 -7.32 18.00
N GLU A 50 -4.40 -8.10 18.62
CA GLU A 50 -4.08 -9.11 19.61
C GLU A 50 -4.07 -10.50 18.94
N PRO A 51 -3.66 -11.57 19.64
CA PRO A 51 -3.86 -12.91 19.12
C PRO A 51 -5.32 -13.12 18.74
N PHE A 52 -5.58 -13.55 17.52
CA PHE A 52 -6.94 -13.67 16.99
C PHE A 52 -7.22 -15.07 16.45
N ASP A 53 -8.43 -15.53 16.69
CA ASP A 53 -9.00 -16.68 16.03
C ASP A 53 -9.40 -16.32 14.61
N LEU A 54 -9.10 -17.18 13.63
CA LEU A 54 -9.50 -16.95 12.25
C LEU A 54 -11.02 -16.89 12.06
N GLN A 55 -11.78 -17.50 12.97
CA GLN A 55 -13.25 -17.46 12.95
C GLN A 55 -13.82 -16.21 13.66
N GLN A 56 -13.02 -15.51 14.44
CA GLN A 56 -13.48 -14.31 15.13
C GLN A 56 -13.74 -13.18 14.12
N SER A 57 -14.94 -12.62 14.14
CA SER A 57 -15.30 -11.53 13.25
C SER A 57 -14.54 -10.25 13.56
N CYS A 58 -14.25 -9.50 12.51
CA CYS A 58 -13.65 -8.17 12.61
C CYS A 58 -14.66 -7.19 13.24
N GLN A 59 -14.16 -6.33 14.11
CA GLN A 59 -15.00 -5.32 14.77
C GLN A 59 -15.16 -4.02 13.96
N TYR A 60 -14.45 -3.88 12.84
CA TYR A 60 -14.47 -2.69 12.00
C TYR A 60 -15.26 -2.92 10.72
N ASP A 61 -15.93 -1.88 10.24
CA ASP A 61 -16.55 -1.85 8.93
C ASP A 61 -15.57 -1.39 7.85
N VAL A 62 -14.65 -0.49 8.22
CA VAL A 62 -13.63 0.08 7.35
C VAL A 62 -12.31 0.14 8.09
N VAL A 63 -11.21 -0.15 7.41
CA VAL A 63 -9.86 0.09 7.92
C VAL A 63 -9.09 0.98 6.95
N VAL A 64 -8.50 2.02 7.51
CA VAL A 64 -7.50 2.83 6.79
C VAL A 64 -6.12 2.29 7.19
N ASP A 65 -5.45 1.66 6.24
CA ASP A 65 -4.18 1.00 6.48
C ASP A 65 -2.98 1.71 5.87
N ARG A 66 -1.88 1.70 6.62
CA ARG A 66 -0.57 2.20 6.21
C ARG A 66 0.57 1.25 6.58
N LEU A 67 0.28 0.15 7.26
CA LEU A 67 1.29 -0.71 7.87
C LEU A 67 1.52 -2.04 7.15
N THR A 68 0.57 -2.51 6.38
CA THR A 68 0.59 -3.89 5.85
C THR A 68 1.75 -4.20 4.93
N HIS A 69 2.34 -3.22 4.29
CA HIS A 69 3.51 -3.44 3.44
C HIS A 69 4.80 -3.65 4.25
N TRP A 70 4.85 -3.19 5.51
CA TRP A 70 6.00 -3.40 6.41
C TRP A 70 5.80 -4.55 7.38
N TYR A 71 4.59 -4.76 7.89
CA TYR A 71 4.32 -5.66 9.00
C TYR A 71 3.43 -6.84 8.59
N HIS A 72 4.00 -8.04 8.62
CA HIS A 72 3.30 -9.26 8.24
C HIS A 72 2.06 -9.52 9.10
N THR A 73 2.13 -9.33 10.41
CA THR A 73 0.99 -9.57 11.31
C THR A 73 -0.21 -8.70 10.96
N SER A 74 0.00 -7.41 10.75
CA SER A 74 -1.06 -6.48 10.32
C SER A 74 -1.64 -6.89 8.97
N ARG A 75 -0.77 -7.28 8.04
CA ARG A 75 -1.16 -7.74 6.71
C ARG A 75 -2.06 -8.96 6.76
N GLU A 76 -1.67 -9.98 7.52
CA GLU A 76 -2.42 -11.22 7.58
C GLU A 76 -3.76 -11.04 8.33
N TRP A 77 -3.79 -10.22 9.37
CA TRP A 77 -5.03 -9.85 10.04
C TRP A 77 -6.01 -9.14 9.09
N ILE A 78 -5.54 -8.15 8.33
CA ILE A 78 -6.37 -7.43 7.36
C ILE A 78 -6.84 -8.36 6.24
N LYS A 79 -5.96 -9.20 5.69
CA LYS A 79 -6.34 -10.18 4.66
C LYS A 79 -7.42 -11.14 5.15
N LYS A 80 -7.26 -11.66 6.37
CA LYS A 80 -8.29 -12.49 7.03
C LYS A 80 -9.62 -11.74 7.09
N SER A 81 -9.60 -10.52 7.57
CA SER A 81 -10.82 -9.72 7.75
C SER A 81 -11.49 -9.34 6.43
N ILE A 82 -10.73 -9.13 5.37
CA ILE A 82 -11.29 -8.94 4.03
C ILE A 82 -12.02 -10.22 3.56
N VAL A 83 -11.38 -11.39 3.73
CA VAL A 83 -11.91 -12.65 3.20
C VAL A 83 -13.09 -13.18 4.03
N MET A 84 -13.04 -13.02 5.34
CA MET A 84 -14.02 -13.63 6.25
C MET A 84 -15.15 -12.68 6.62
N ASP A 85 -14.92 -11.38 6.61
CA ASP A 85 -15.82 -10.38 7.20
C ASP A 85 -16.20 -9.27 6.21
N ASP A 86 -15.81 -9.37 4.93
CA ASP A 86 -16.04 -8.36 3.90
C ASP A 86 -15.51 -6.96 4.28
N LEU A 87 -14.45 -6.90 5.08
CA LEU A 87 -13.86 -5.65 5.54
C LEU A 87 -13.43 -4.78 4.37
N TYR A 88 -13.92 -3.53 4.33
CA TYR A 88 -13.44 -2.55 3.35
C TYR A 88 -12.14 -1.91 3.82
N VAL A 89 -11.11 -1.93 2.97
CA VAL A 89 -9.79 -1.44 3.35
C VAL A 89 -9.24 -0.45 2.34
N PHE A 90 -8.88 0.73 2.82
CA PHE A 90 -8.02 1.65 2.08
C PHE A 90 -6.57 1.21 2.20
N ASN A 91 -5.87 1.11 1.07
CA ASN A 91 -4.63 0.41 0.83
C ASN A 91 -4.80 -1.10 1.05
N ASN A 92 -5.74 -1.66 0.30
CA ASN A 92 -6.00 -3.10 0.33
C ASN A 92 -4.71 -3.88 0.03
N PRO A 93 -4.26 -4.77 0.94
CA PRO A 93 -2.99 -5.48 0.80
C PRO A 93 -2.94 -6.42 -0.40
N TRP A 94 -4.06 -6.93 -0.85
CA TRP A 94 -4.12 -7.74 -2.08
C TRP A 94 -3.77 -6.94 -3.33
N THR A 95 -4.12 -5.65 -3.34
CA THR A 95 -3.80 -4.75 -4.44
C THR A 95 -2.40 -4.16 -4.27
N LEU A 96 -2.06 -3.72 -3.07
CA LEU A 96 -0.80 -3.04 -2.79
C LEU A 96 0.42 -3.93 -3.05
N GLN A 97 0.33 -5.21 -2.70
CA GLN A 97 1.41 -6.17 -2.95
C GLN A 97 1.68 -6.43 -4.44
N SER A 98 0.70 -6.16 -5.29
CA SER A 98 0.81 -6.33 -6.74
C SER A 98 1.16 -5.04 -7.47
N MET A 99 1.20 -3.91 -6.78
CA MET A 99 1.34 -2.58 -7.39
C MET A 99 2.61 -1.87 -6.92
N GLU A 100 3.73 -2.42 -7.29
CA GLU A 100 5.01 -1.71 -7.25
C GLU A 100 4.99 -0.48 -8.19
N LYS A 101 5.93 0.45 -8.02
CA LYS A 101 5.97 1.68 -8.85
C LYS A 101 5.89 1.40 -10.35
N HIS A 102 6.67 0.43 -10.82
CA HIS A 102 6.68 0.05 -12.24
C HIS A 102 5.38 -0.62 -12.69
N THR A 103 4.79 -1.48 -11.86
CA THR A 103 3.49 -2.13 -12.14
C THR A 103 2.38 -1.10 -12.16
N THR A 104 2.41 -0.13 -11.24
CA THR A 104 1.46 0.98 -11.21
C THR A 104 1.55 1.81 -12.49
N TYR A 105 2.76 2.16 -12.95
CA TYR A 105 2.94 2.88 -14.19
C TYR A 105 2.45 2.07 -15.40
N ALA A 106 2.74 0.78 -15.45
CA ALA A 106 2.23 -0.10 -16.50
C ALA A 106 0.69 -0.14 -16.52
N ALA A 107 0.05 -0.23 -15.35
CA ALA A 107 -1.40 -0.19 -15.24
C ALA A 107 -1.96 1.17 -15.70
N MET A 108 -1.35 2.28 -15.31
CA MET A 108 -1.75 3.62 -15.72
C MET A 108 -1.63 3.80 -17.24
N MET A 109 -0.52 3.37 -17.84
CA MET A 109 -0.35 3.37 -19.31
C MET A 109 -1.44 2.54 -20.00
N ARG A 110 -1.75 1.36 -19.45
CA ARG A 110 -2.81 0.50 -19.99
C ARG A 110 -4.19 1.16 -19.96
N LEU A 111 -4.44 1.99 -18.94
CA LEU A 111 -5.67 2.75 -18.78
C LEU A 111 -5.68 4.08 -19.58
N GLY A 112 -4.62 4.39 -20.30
CA GLY A 112 -4.50 5.61 -21.11
C GLY A 112 -4.11 6.86 -20.33
N PHE A 113 -3.64 6.73 -19.10
CA PHE A 113 -3.13 7.87 -18.34
C PHE A 113 -1.69 8.21 -18.76
N PRO A 114 -1.35 9.51 -18.81
CA PRO A 114 0.01 9.92 -19.07
C PRO A 114 0.93 9.57 -17.91
N VAL A 115 2.03 8.92 -18.20
CA VAL A 115 3.11 8.63 -17.23
C VAL A 115 4.44 9.10 -17.79
N PRO A 116 5.41 9.48 -16.97
CA PRO A 116 6.74 9.80 -17.43
C PRO A 116 7.39 8.61 -18.14
N PRO A 117 8.22 8.82 -19.16
CA PRO A 117 9.05 7.76 -19.73
C PRO A 117 9.86 7.10 -18.63
N THR A 118 9.71 5.78 -18.47
CA THR A 118 10.27 5.05 -17.33
C THR A 118 10.89 3.75 -17.80
N TRP A 119 12.09 3.48 -17.33
CA TRP A 119 12.78 2.23 -17.51
C TRP A 119 12.95 1.53 -16.17
N MET A 120 12.71 0.24 -16.14
CA MET A 120 13.07 -0.61 -15.02
C MET A 120 14.45 -1.19 -15.28
N ILE A 121 15.39 -0.90 -14.39
CA ILE A 121 16.76 -1.36 -14.50
C ILE A 121 16.97 -2.47 -13.48
N PRO A 122 17.30 -3.70 -13.90
CA PRO A 122 17.60 -4.78 -12.98
C PRO A 122 18.84 -4.45 -12.12
N PRO A 123 18.96 -5.00 -10.92
CA PRO A 123 20.14 -4.80 -10.08
C PRO A 123 21.40 -5.38 -10.76
N LYS A 124 22.55 -4.75 -10.53
CA LYS A 124 23.82 -5.24 -11.05
C LYS A 124 24.28 -6.53 -10.41
N GLU A 125 23.94 -6.67 -9.13
CA GLU A 125 24.36 -7.79 -8.30
C GLU A 125 23.11 -8.33 -7.59
N TYR A 126 22.96 -9.63 -7.63
CA TYR A 126 21.97 -10.33 -6.85
C TYR A 126 22.68 -11.03 -5.70
N ALA A 127 21.97 -11.17 -4.56
CA ALA A 127 22.50 -11.97 -3.47
C ALA A 127 22.84 -13.37 -3.99
N GLU A 128 24.03 -13.85 -3.66
CA GLU A 128 24.49 -15.17 -4.08
C GLU A 128 23.52 -16.24 -3.53
N SER A 129 22.92 -16.97 -4.43
CA SER A 129 22.22 -18.20 -4.11
C SER A 129 22.73 -19.30 -5.04
N ALA A 130 22.88 -20.50 -4.53
CA ALA A 130 23.44 -21.63 -5.27
C ALA A 130 22.69 -21.92 -6.59
N ASP A 131 21.41 -21.59 -6.67
CA ASP A 131 20.54 -21.86 -7.81
C ASP A 131 20.53 -20.76 -8.89
N LEU A 132 21.13 -19.58 -8.60
CA LEU A 132 21.03 -18.38 -9.45
C LEU A 132 22.35 -17.97 -10.10
N GLU A 133 23.45 -18.63 -9.74
CA GLU A 133 24.81 -18.15 -10.03
C GLU A 133 25.14 -18.03 -11.53
N SER A 134 24.63 -18.90 -12.37
CA SER A 134 24.98 -18.92 -13.79
C SER A 134 24.16 -17.96 -14.65
N THR A 135 22.90 -17.77 -14.32
CA THR A 135 21.95 -17.00 -15.14
C THR A 135 22.04 -15.49 -14.87
N LEU A 136 22.23 -15.09 -13.63
CA LEU A 136 22.21 -13.68 -13.24
C LEU A 136 23.51 -12.93 -13.58
N LYS A 137 24.66 -13.60 -13.59
CA LYS A 137 25.94 -13.01 -14.02
C LYS A 137 25.93 -12.55 -15.48
N GLN A 138 25.05 -13.12 -16.30
CA GLN A 138 24.93 -12.73 -17.71
C GLN A 138 24.11 -11.47 -17.92
N TYR A 139 23.10 -11.20 -17.08
CA TYR A 139 22.23 -10.03 -17.24
C TYR A 139 22.90 -8.70 -16.83
N ALA A 140 23.78 -8.71 -15.84
CA ALA A 140 24.46 -7.50 -15.36
C ALA A 140 25.34 -6.79 -16.42
N LYS A 141 25.60 -7.44 -17.55
CA LYS A 141 26.47 -6.92 -18.63
C LYS A 141 25.71 -6.45 -19.86
N LEU A 142 24.38 -6.58 -19.88
CA LEU A 142 23.61 -6.43 -21.11
C LEU A 142 22.94 -5.05 -21.30
N PHE A 143 23.01 -4.15 -20.32
CA PHE A 143 22.36 -2.86 -20.46
C PHE A 143 23.34 -1.69 -20.40
N ASP A 144 23.17 -0.82 -21.38
CA ASP A 144 23.89 0.46 -21.47
C ASP A 144 23.06 1.54 -20.78
N LEU A 145 23.49 1.94 -19.59
CA LEU A 145 22.82 2.99 -18.82
C LEU A 145 22.87 4.35 -19.51
N GLY A 146 23.93 4.60 -20.29
CA GLY A 146 24.06 5.82 -21.08
C GLY A 146 22.98 5.89 -22.16
N ALA A 147 22.82 4.83 -22.95
CA ALA A 147 21.80 4.76 -23.98
C ALA A 147 20.38 4.85 -23.40
N ILE A 148 20.12 4.26 -22.23
CA ILE A 148 18.86 4.40 -21.53
C ILE A 148 18.64 5.88 -21.12
N GLY A 149 19.66 6.49 -20.52
CA GLY A 149 19.64 7.90 -20.14
C GLY A 149 19.32 8.82 -21.30
N ASP A 150 20.01 8.64 -22.41
CA ASP A 150 19.80 9.42 -23.63
C ASP A 150 18.38 9.23 -24.22
N SER A 151 17.82 8.03 -24.11
CA SER A 151 16.47 7.75 -24.59
C SER A 151 15.37 8.41 -23.77
N ILE A 152 15.59 8.63 -22.47
CA ILE A 152 14.65 9.30 -21.57
C ILE A 152 14.82 10.83 -21.65
N GLY A 153 16.07 11.29 -21.81
CA GLY A 153 16.48 12.69 -21.72
C GLY A 153 16.87 13.10 -20.30
N TYR A 154 17.47 14.28 -20.19
CA TYR A 154 17.96 14.84 -18.93
C TYR A 154 17.27 16.15 -18.61
N PRO A 155 17.04 16.50 -17.33
CA PRO A 155 17.39 15.72 -16.12
C PRO A 155 16.44 14.52 -15.89
N GLN A 156 16.92 13.48 -15.19
CA GLN A 156 16.17 12.28 -14.89
C GLN A 156 16.29 11.88 -13.41
N PHE A 157 15.31 11.12 -12.94
CA PHE A 157 15.28 10.61 -11.57
C PHE A 157 15.52 9.11 -11.55
N MET A 158 16.45 8.67 -10.73
CA MET A 158 16.64 7.26 -10.40
C MET A 158 16.04 6.98 -9.04
N LYS A 159 15.25 5.92 -8.92
CA LYS A 159 14.58 5.53 -7.67
C LYS A 159 14.74 4.04 -7.44
N PRO A 160 14.89 3.58 -6.19
CA PRO A 160 14.76 2.17 -5.86
C PRO A 160 13.37 1.67 -6.26
N TYR A 161 13.28 0.44 -6.75
CA TYR A 161 11.99 -0.13 -7.17
C TYR A 161 11.08 -0.41 -5.97
N ASP A 162 11.66 -0.81 -4.85
CA ASP A 162 10.98 -1.16 -3.59
C ASP A 162 11.15 -0.10 -2.49
N GLY A 163 11.80 1.00 -2.81
CA GLY A 163 12.12 2.03 -1.82
C GLY A 163 10.90 2.81 -1.38
N ASP A 164 10.51 2.64 -0.14
CA ASP A 164 9.40 3.35 0.50
C ASP A 164 9.84 4.45 1.46
N ALA A 165 10.99 4.34 2.03
CA ALA A 165 11.55 5.38 2.86
C ALA A 165 12.57 6.19 2.04
N TRP A 166 12.62 7.46 2.27
CA TRP A 166 13.58 8.43 1.73
C TRP A 166 15.05 8.04 2.02
N VAL A 167 15.39 6.79 1.73
CA VAL A 167 16.73 6.26 1.84
C VAL A 167 17.35 6.43 0.46
N GLY A 168 18.02 7.52 0.29
CA GLY A 168 18.85 7.81 -0.87
C GLY A 168 20.31 7.81 -0.47
#